data_0267b116ed50cd84f897da4a524f8a04
#
_entry.id   0267b116ed50cd84f897da4a524f8a04
#
_cell.length_a   1.000
_cell.length_b   1.000
_cell.length_c   1.000
_cell.angle_alpha   90.00
_cell.angle_beta   90.00
_cell.angle_gamma   90.00
#
_symmetry.space_group_name_H-M   'P 1'
#
loop_
_entity.id
_entity.type
_entity.pdbx_description
1 polymer ?
#
loop_
_entity_poly.entity_id
_entity_poly.type
_entity_poly.pdbx_seq_one_letter_code
_entity_poly.pdbx_strand_id
1 'polypeptide(L)'
;MYLLLGLFVGSLLPIQTAFNSKMRGIVQSPFLASLFSFAIGTLFLALIAIFQGVPLLITSDVFARTPWWAYLGGLLGMLGLTANILLFPILGSVQTVILPILGQLLMSILIDHFGLFHTLLRPLSFIRFLGLISLIVGVLLIVFLPSYLQQKRQLMKETKEHAPSKFLWQLTGIIAGMLMSTQVAINGFLGKQLHSSIQAAFISFSIGTFLVLVVVLSEKSYRKLQLSLLKQAPKYVYLAGFFGASYVFCNAYLAPLIGTGAVVTLSLVGQIISSLVIDQFGLLGAIKKPIKFIQVIGIIFLFIGVLGIELY
;
A
#
# COMPACT_ATOMS: atom_id res chain seq x y z
N MET A 1 3.06 -3.71 -21.85
CA MET A 1 4.18 -3.30 -20.99
C MET A 1 3.69 -2.74 -19.65
N TYR A 2 2.83 -1.71 -19.62
CA TYR A 2 2.34 -1.08 -18.38
C TYR A 2 1.59 -2.03 -17.43
N LEU A 3 0.80 -2.97 -17.96
CA LEU A 3 0.08 -3.97 -17.16
C LEU A 3 1.04 -4.86 -16.36
N LEU A 4 2.10 -5.37 -17.02
CA LEU A 4 3.12 -6.18 -16.35
C LEU A 4 3.90 -5.37 -15.30
N LEU A 5 4.18 -4.11 -15.59
CA LEU A 5 4.82 -3.22 -14.64
C LEU A 5 3.95 -2.99 -13.40
N GLY A 6 2.65 -2.76 -13.58
CA GLY A 6 1.71 -2.60 -12.47
C GLY A 6 1.62 -3.83 -11.57
N LEU A 7 1.56 -5.04 -12.16
CA LEU A 7 1.60 -6.30 -11.42
C LEU A 7 2.91 -6.48 -10.64
N PHE A 8 4.04 -6.23 -11.31
CA PHE A 8 5.36 -6.33 -10.68
C PHE A 8 5.50 -5.36 -9.51
N VAL A 9 5.11 -4.11 -9.71
CA VAL A 9 5.17 -3.06 -8.67
C VAL A 9 4.32 -3.44 -7.46
N GLY A 10 3.13 -3.97 -7.70
CA GLY A 10 2.28 -4.49 -6.63
C GLY A 10 2.96 -5.56 -5.80
N SER A 11 3.75 -6.44 -6.42
CA SER A 11 4.46 -7.51 -5.73
C SER A 11 5.50 -7.04 -4.70
N LEU A 12 5.95 -5.79 -4.81
CA LEU A 12 6.95 -5.20 -3.89
C LEU A 12 6.37 -4.90 -2.50
N LEU A 13 5.07 -4.60 -2.38
CA LEU A 13 4.45 -4.23 -1.11
C LEU A 13 4.44 -5.35 -0.07
N PRO A 14 4.10 -6.61 -0.37
CA PRO A 14 4.20 -7.70 0.61
C PRO A 14 5.63 -7.92 1.12
N ILE A 15 6.62 -7.76 0.23
CA ILE A 15 8.04 -7.84 0.59
C ILE A 15 8.41 -6.70 1.55
N GLN A 16 8.03 -5.47 1.21
CA GLN A 16 8.21 -4.31 2.08
C GLN A 16 7.55 -4.52 3.46
N THR A 17 6.30 -5.02 3.46
CA THR A 17 5.53 -5.26 4.68
C THR A 17 6.21 -6.30 5.57
N ALA A 18 6.72 -7.39 5.00
CA ALA A 18 7.46 -8.41 5.73
C ALA A 18 8.73 -7.83 6.38
N PHE A 19 9.49 -7.01 5.64
CA PHE A 19 10.70 -6.37 6.16
C PHE A 19 10.40 -5.33 7.24
N ASN A 20 9.38 -4.49 7.04
CA ASN A 20 8.93 -3.53 8.04
C ASN A 20 8.42 -4.21 9.32
N SER A 21 7.69 -5.33 9.18
CA SER A 21 7.23 -6.12 10.33
C SER A 21 8.40 -6.67 11.14
N LYS A 22 9.44 -7.16 10.47
CA LYS A 22 10.66 -7.63 11.14
C LYS A 22 11.44 -6.48 11.79
N MET A 23 11.57 -5.33 11.10
CA MET A 23 12.19 -4.13 11.67
C MET A 23 11.42 -3.66 12.91
N ARG A 24 10.06 -3.65 12.86
CA ARG A 24 9.24 -3.33 14.04
C ARG A 24 9.54 -4.21 15.24
N GLY A 25 9.74 -5.52 15.04
CA GLY A 25 10.14 -6.44 16.10
C GLY A 25 11.48 -6.08 16.74
N ILE A 26 12.43 -5.57 15.95
CA ILE A 26 13.77 -5.17 16.41
C ILE A 26 13.70 -3.82 17.16
N VAL A 27 13.06 -2.80 16.60
CA VAL A 27 13.01 -1.45 17.19
C VAL A 27 11.86 -1.26 18.18
N GLN A 28 11.00 -2.26 18.36
CA GLN A 28 9.85 -2.28 19.25
C GLN A 28 8.92 -1.06 19.13
N SER A 29 8.89 -0.46 17.95
CA SER A 29 8.03 0.66 17.63
C SER A 29 7.62 0.64 16.15
N PRO A 30 6.31 0.70 15.85
CA PRO A 30 5.83 0.79 14.49
C PRO A 30 6.28 2.08 13.80
N PHE A 31 6.29 3.20 14.54
CA PHE A 31 6.70 4.50 14.00
C PHE A 31 8.19 4.55 13.70
N LEU A 32 9.05 3.94 14.53
CA LEU A 32 10.47 3.83 14.21
C LEU A 32 10.71 2.97 12.95
N ALA A 33 10.03 1.84 12.81
CA ALA A 33 10.13 1.03 11.61
C ALA A 33 9.69 1.80 10.36
N SER A 34 8.58 2.55 10.45
CA SER A 34 8.12 3.44 9.39
C SER A 34 9.13 4.55 9.07
N LEU A 35 9.73 5.16 10.10
CA LEU A 35 10.75 6.19 9.92
C LEU A 35 11.96 5.66 9.14
N PHE A 36 12.47 4.48 9.48
CA PHE A 36 13.55 3.84 8.71
C PHE A 36 13.14 3.61 7.26
N SER A 37 11.94 3.09 7.03
CA SER A 37 11.45 2.83 5.67
C SER A 37 11.30 4.10 4.85
N PHE A 38 10.68 5.14 5.41
CA PHE A 38 10.52 6.43 4.73
C PHE A 38 11.87 7.14 4.50
N ALA A 39 12.75 7.18 5.49
CA ALA A 39 14.06 7.83 5.37
C ALA A 39 14.94 7.16 4.31
N ILE A 40 15.03 5.83 4.32
CA ILE A 40 15.80 5.08 3.31
C ILE A 40 15.17 5.26 1.92
N GLY A 41 13.83 5.23 1.82
CA GLY A 41 13.15 5.49 0.57
C GLY A 41 13.38 6.89 0.03
N THR A 42 13.37 7.90 0.91
CA THR A 42 13.70 9.30 0.55
C THR A 42 15.14 9.40 0.01
N LEU A 43 16.10 8.80 0.71
CA LEU A 43 17.50 8.79 0.26
C LEU A 43 17.66 8.07 -1.08
N PHE A 44 17.00 6.94 -1.26
CA PHE A 44 17.02 6.20 -2.52
C PHE A 44 16.46 7.04 -3.67
N LEU A 45 15.29 7.68 -3.49
CA LEU A 45 14.69 8.53 -4.52
C LEU A 45 15.54 9.78 -4.81
N ALA A 46 16.14 10.37 -3.77
CA ALA A 46 17.08 11.48 -3.93
C ALA A 46 18.29 11.09 -4.80
N LEU A 47 18.89 9.93 -4.53
CA LEU A 47 20.02 9.42 -5.30
C LEU A 47 19.63 9.20 -6.78
N ILE A 48 18.49 8.55 -7.04
CA ILE A 48 18.03 8.34 -8.43
C ILE A 48 17.76 9.68 -9.12
N ALA A 49 17.09 10.63 -8.43
CA ALA A 49 16.83 11.94 -8.99
C ALA A 49 18.13 12.67 -9.37
N ILE A 50 19.12 12.64 -8.49
CA ILE A 50 20.46 13.23 -8.76
C ILE A 50 21.12 12.55 -9.96
N PHE A 51 21.14 11.21 -10.04
CA PHE A 51 21.71 10.49 -11.16
C PHE A 51 21.02 10.77 -12.49
N GLN A 52 19.71 11.08 -12.46
CA GLN A 52 18.93 11.46 -13.64
C GLN A 52 19.01 12.96 -13.96
N GLY A 53 19.72 13.75 -13.17
CA GLY A 53 19.76 15.21 -13.33
C GLY A 53 18.43 15.92 -12.99
N VAL A 54 17.54 15.26 -12.23
CA VAL A 54 16.26 15.82 -11.82
C VAL A 54 16.45 16.66 -10.55
N PRO A 55 16.00 17.92 -10.54
CA PRO A 55 16.15 18.78 -9.36
C PRO A 55 15.33 18.22 -8.18
N LEU A 56 15.93 18.21 -6.98
CA LEU A 56 15.25 17.79 -5.76
C LEU A 56 14.28 18.85 -5.25
N LEU A 57 14.65 20.13 -5.41
CA LEU A 57 13.83 21.25 -4.96
C LEU A 57 12.89 21.70 -6.08
N ILE A 58 11.71 22.14 -5.67
CA ILE A 58 10.72 22.72 -6.57
C ILE A 58 11.04 24.22 -6.70
N THR A 59 10.94 24.75 -7.92
CA THR A 59 11.06 26.20 -8.13
C THR A 59 9.83 26.90 -7.58
N SER A 60 9.97 28.16 -7.16
CA SER A 60 8.88 28.97 -6.63
C SER A 60 7.70 29.08 -7.60
N ASP A 61 7.96 29.16 -8.90
CA ASP A 61 6.92 29.23 -9.93
C ASP A 61 6.09 27.98 -10.03
N VAL A 62 6.74 26.80 -9.99
CA VAL A 62 6.03 25.50 -10.02
C VAL A 62 5.25 25.30 -8.73
N PHE A 63 5.83 25.68 -7.58
CA PHE A 63 5.15 25.63 -6.29
C PHE A 63 3.88 26.48 -6.29
N ALA A 64 3.96 27.72 -6.80
CA ALA A 64 2.81 28.63 -6.84
C ALA A 64 1.69 28.18 -7.79
N ARG A 65 2.03 27.48 -8.88
CA ARG A 65 1.04 26.98 -9.85
C ARG A 65 0.45 25.63 -9.49
N THR A 66 1.11 24.87 -8.62
CA THR A 66 0.65 23.52 -8.21
C THR A 66 -0.30 23.65 -7.03
N PRO A 67 -1.52 23.07 -7.10
CA PRO A 67 -2.47 23.13 -6.00
C PRO A 67 -1.88 22.51 -4.73
N TRP A 68 -2.15 23.11 -3.57
CA TRP A 68 -1.61 22.66 -2.28
C TRP A 68 -1.89 21.20 -1.95
N TRP A 69 -3.04 20.68 -2.37
CA TRP A 69 -3.43 19.27 -2.12
C TRP A 69 -2.51 18.27 -2.86
N ALA A 70 -1.83 18.68 -3.94
CA ALA A 70 -0.90 17.83 -4.67
C ALA A 70 0.31 17.39 -3.82
N TYR A 71 0.61 18.11 -2.74
CA TYR A 71 1.69 17.78 -1.80
C TYR A 71 1.26 16.87 -0.65
N LEU A 72 -0.03 16.54 -0.55
CA LEU A 72 -0.55 15.70 0.54
C LEU A 72 -0.21 14.21 0.40
N GLY A 73 0.39 13.78 -0.71
CA GLY A 73 0.71 12.36 -0.94
C GLY A 73 1.48 11.71 0.21
N GLY A 74 2.49 12.41 0.77
CA GLY A 74 3.26 11.92 1.90
C GLY A 74 2.45 11.78 3.20
N LEU A 75 1.54 12.72 3.46
CA LEU A 75 0.61 12.65 4.60
C LEU A 75 -0.33 11.45 4.47
N LEU A 76 -0.94 11.26 3.30
CA LEU A 76 -1.87 10.16 3.05
C LEU A 76 -1.18 8.81 3.18
N GLY A 77 0.05 8.69 2.65
CA GLY A 77 0.85 7.48 2.79
C GLY A 77 1.22 7.17 4.25
N MET A 78 1.60 8.19 5.02
CA MET A 78 1.90 8.05 6.44
C MET A 78 0.66 7.61 7.23
N LEU A 79 -0.49 8.23 7.00
CA LEU A 79 -1.75 7.86 7.66
C LEU A 79 -2.18 6.44 7.31
N GLY A 80 -2.13 6.06 6.02
CA GLY A 80 -2.49 4.72 5.55
C GLY A 80 -1.59 3.64 6.15
N LEU A 81 -0.27 3.85 6.13
CA LEU A 81 0.70 2.92 6.72
C LEU A 81 0.50 2.80 8.24
N THR A 82 0.36 3.91 8.94
CA THR A 82 0.14 3.94 10.39
C THR A 82 -1.14 3.22 10.78
N ALA A 83 -2.24 3.48 10.05
CA ALA A 83 -3.51 2.79 10.27
C ALA A 83 -3.34 1.27 10.13
N ASN A 84 -2.70 0.77 9.08
CA ASN A 84 -2.45 -0.66 8.89
C ASN A 84 -1.66 -1.28 10.05
N ILE A 85 -0.67 -0.57 10.59
CA ILE A 85 0.12 -1.03 11.73
C ILE A 85 -0.73 -1.13 12.99
N LEU A 86 -1.63 -0.15 13.24
CA LEU A 86 -2.52 -0.11 14.40
C LEU A 86 -3.65 -1.14 14.30
N LEU A 87 -4.15 -1.41 13.11
CA LEU A 87 -5.25 -2.35 12.88
C LEU A 87 -4.87 -3.81 13.16
N PHE A 88 -3.61 -4.17 12.88
CA PHE A 88 -3.16 -5.57 12.94
C PHE A 88 -3.42 -6.28 14.28
N PRO A 89 -3.06 -5.70 15.45
CA PRO A 89 -3.31 -6.35 16.74
C PRO A 89 -4.80 -6.43 17.12
N ILE A 90 -5.66 -5.57 16.53
CA ILE A 90 -7.08 -5.45 16.88
C ILE A 90 -7.95 -6.33 15.99
N LEU A 91 -7.71 -6.26 14.68
CA LEU A 91 -8.51 -6.95 13.66
C LEU A 91 -7.92 -8.29 13.23
N GLY A 92 -6.65 -8.53 13.53
CA GLY A 92 -5.89 -9.68 13.04
C GLY A 92 -5.47 -9.53 11.57
N SER A 93 -4.65 -10.47 11.11
CA SER A 93 -3.99 -10.39 9.80
C SER A 93 -4.96 -10.28 8.62
N VAL A 94 -6.08 -11.00 8.67
CA VAL A 94 -7.03 -11.09 7.57
C VAL A 94 -7.77 -9.78 7.32
N GLN A 95 -8.41 -9.23 8.36
CA GLN A 95 -9.20 -8.00 8.20
C GLN A 95 -8.31 -6.80 7.91
N THR A 96 -7.09 -6.78 8.45
CA THR A 96 -6.11 -5.72 8.17
C THR A 96 -5.64 -5.71 6.71
N VAL A 97 -5.76 -6.82 5.99
CA VAL A 97 -5.45 -6.86 4.55
C VAL A 97 -6.69 -6.54 3.71
N ILE A 98 -7.83 -7.17 4.02
CA ILE A 98 -9.04 -7.08 3.18
C ILE A 98 -9.64 -5.66 3.20
N LEU A 99 -9.76 -5.06 4.38
CA LEU A 99 -10.48 -3.79 4.51
C LEU A 99 -9.77 -2.65 3.76
N PRO A 100 -8.44 -2.49 3.83
CA PRO A 100 -7.75 -1.53 2.98
C PRO A 100 -7.86 -1.84 1.48
N ILE A 101 -7.83 -3.11 1.07
CA ILE A 101 -8.03 -3.49 -0.33
C ILE A 101 -9.40 -3.01 -0.84
N LEU A 102 -10.46 -3.27 -0.06
CA LEU A 102 -11.80 -2.77 -0.41
C LEU A 102 -11.83 -1.24 -0.50
N GLY A 103 -11.23 -0.55 0.46
CA GLY A 103 -11.12 0.91 0.44
C GLY A 103 -10.37 1.43 -0.78
N GLN A 104 -9.25 0.80 -1.14
CA GLN A 104 -8.47 1.16 -2.34
C GLN A 104 -9.30 0.99 -3.61
N LEU A 105 -9.97 -0.15 -3.79
CA LEU A 105 -10.81 -0.42 -4.96
C LEU A 105 -11.95 0.58 -5.08
N LEU A 106 -12.70 0.81 -4.00
CA LEU A 106 -13.82 1.76 -4.01
C LEU A 106 -13.36 3.17 -4.37
N MET A 107 -12.28 3.64 -3.72
CA MET A 107 -11.79 5.01 -3.95
C MET A 107 -11.18 5.17 -5.34
N SER A 108 -10.45 4.18 -5.86
CA SER A 108 -9.86 4.27 -7.19
C SER A 108 -10.90 4.41 -8.29
N ILE A 109 -12.02 3.69 -8.17
CA ILE A 109 -13.14 3.78 -9.10
C ILE A 109 -13.85 5.13 -9.00
N LEU A 110 -14.06 5.64 -7.77
CA LEU A 110 -14.61 6.98 -7.59
C LEU A 110 -13.70 8.05 -8.22
N ILE A 111 -12.40 7.96 -8.02
CA ILE A 111 -11.42 8.87 -8.59
C ILE A 111 -11.51 8.88 -10.13
N ASP A 112 -11.49 7.72 -10.75
CA ASP A 112 -11.52 7.61 -12.21
C ASP A 112 -12.90 7.96 -12.79
N HIS A 113 -14.01 7.59 -12.10
CA HIS A 113 -15.36 7.88 -12.55
C HIS A 113 -15.66 9.39 -12.60
N PHE A 114 -15.21 10.12 -11.59
CA PHE A 114 -15.42 11.57 -11.48
C PHE A 114 -14.23 12.39 -11.98
N GLY A 115 -13.13 11.77 -12.42
CA GLY A 115 -11.92 12.47 -12.83
C GLY A 115 -11.29 13.29 -11.69
N LEU A 116 -11.43 12.82 -10.43
CA LEU A 116 -10.88 13.54 -9.27
C LEU A 116 -9.36 13.68 -9.39
N PHE A 117 -8.83 14.76 -8.84
CA PHE A 117 -7.39 15.07 -8.86
C PHE A 117 -6.82 15.17 -10.29
N HIS A 118 -7.65 15.55 -11.27
CA HIS A 118 -7.28 15.63 -12.69
C HIS A 118 -6.74 14.32 -13.28
N THR A 119 -7.25 13.20 -12.79
CA THR A 119 -6.97 11.88 -13.36
C THR A 119 -7.73 11.67 -14.68
N LEU A 120 -7.40 10.60 -15.39
CA LEU A 120 -8.12 10.21 -16.59
C LEU A 120 -9.57 9.88 -16.23
N LEU A 121 -10.50 10.58 -16.88
CA LEU A 121 -11.94 10.32 -16.72
C LEU A 121 -12.27 8.97 -17.37
N ARG A 122 -12.68 8.02 -16.55
CA ARG A 122 -13.10 6.68 -16.96
C ARG A 122 -14.43 6.34 -16.31
N PRO A 123 -15.56 6.68 -16.94
CA PRO A 123 -16.89 6.42 -16.39
C PRO A 123 -17.08 4.92 -16.08
N LEU A 124 -17.82 4.64 -15.02
CA LEU A 124 -18.18 3.28 -14.64
C LEU A 124 -19.19 2.72 -15.68
N SER A 125 -18.71 1.89 -16.60
CA SER A 125 -19.57 1.10 -17.49
C SER A 125 -20.11 -0.13 -16.77
N PHE A 126 -21.14 -0.76 -17.35
CA PHE A 126 -21.69 -2.01 -16.81
C PHE A 126 -20.63 -3.13 -16.74
N ILE A 127 -19.75 -3.23 -17.72
CA ILE A 127 -18.69 -4.24 -17.75
C ILE A 127 -17.65 -3.96 -16.66
N ARG A 128 -17.25 -2.69 -16.47
CA ARG A 128 -16.36 -2.29 -15.36
C ARG A 128 -16.97 -2.57 -13.99
N PHE A 129 -18.27 -2.38 -13.84
CA PHE A 129 -19.00 -2.73 -12.62
C PHE A 129 -18.97 -4.24 -12.35
N LEU A 130 -19.21 -5.08 -13.35
CA LEU A 130 -19.07 -6.53 -13.24
C LEU A 130 -17.62 -6.95 -12.93
N GLY A 131 -16.65 -6.29 -13.54
CA GLY A 131 -15.23 -6.47 -13.24
C GLY A 131 -14.90 -6.18 -11.78
N LEU A 132 -15.44 -5.08 -11.22
CA LEU A 132 -15.31 -4.74 -9.81
C LEU A 132 -15.90 -5.83 -8.89
N ILE A 133 -17.11 -6.29 -9.20
CA ILE A 133 -17.73 -7.39 -8.44
C ILE A 133 -16.84 -8.64 -8.49
N SER A 134 -16.32 -8.98 -9.65
CA SER A 134 -15.41 -10.12 -9.82
C SER A 134 -14.13 -9.97 -8.96
N LEU A 135 -13.53 -8.76 -8.94
CA LEU A 135 -12.37 -8.48 -8.07
C LEU A 135 -12.72 -8.66 -6.59
N ILE A 136 -13.83 -8.09 -6.13
CA ILE A 136 -14.26 -8.22 -4.73
C ILE A 136 -14.47 -9.69 -4.37
N VAL A 137 -15.15 -10.45 -5.22
CA VAL A 137 -15.34 -11.90 -5.03
C VAL A 137 -13.99 -12.62 -4.96
N GLY A 138 -13.07 -12.33 -5.89
CA GLY A 138 -11.72 -12.90 -5.90
C GLY A 138 -10.96 -12.64 -4.59
N VAL A 139 -10.96 -11.39 -4.11
CA VAL A 139 -10.34 -11.01 -2.82
C VAL A 139 -10.99 -11.76 -1.66
N LEU A 140 -12.31 -11.84 -1.62
CA LEU A 140 -13.03 -12.56 -0.56
C LEU A 140 -12.70 -14.06 -0.55
N LEU A 141 -12.62 -14.70 -1.72
CA LEU A 141 -12.26 -16.11 -1.84
C LEU A 141 -10.80 -16.38 -1.42
N ILE A 142 -9.88 -15.49 -1.74
CA ILE A 142 -8.46 -15.68 -1.43
C ILE A 142 -8.16 -15.41 0.03
N VAL A 143 -8.69 -14.33 0.58
CA VAL A 143 -8.26 -13.81 1.89
C VAL A 143 -9.30 -14.12 2.98
N PHE A 144 -10.56 -13.78 2.75
CA PHE A 144 -11.60 -13.89 3.78
C PHE A 144 -12.01 -15.34 4.06
N LEU A 145 -12.40 -16.09 3.03
CA LEU A 145 -12.99 -17.42 3.20
C LEU A 145 -12.04 -18.42 3.88
N PRO A 146 -10.74 -18.55 3.50
CA PRO A 146 -9.83 -19.46 4.18
C PRO A 146 -9.64 -19.15 5.66
N SER A 147 -9.66 -17.87 6.00
CA SER A 147 -9.42 -17.40 7.36
C SER A 147 -10.67 -17.49 8.23
N TYR A 148 -11.84 -17.21 7.65
CA TYR A 148 -13.12 -17.43 8.32
C TYR A 148 -13.32 -18.91 8.68
N LEU A 149 -13.01 -19.83 7.75
CA LEU A 149 -13.10 -21.26 7.99
C LEU A 149 -12.11 -21.73 9.08
N GLN A 150 -10.93 -21.14 9.14
CA GLN A 150 -9.95 -21.44 10.20
C GLN A 150 -10.44 -20.92 11.57
N GLN A 151 -10.94 -19.69 11.61
CA GLN A 151 -11.46 -19.08 12.85
C GLN A 151 -12.70 -19.84 13.35
N LYS A 152 -13.60 -20.26 12.48
CA LYS A 152 -14.78 -21.06 12.86
C LYS A 152 -14.37 -22.39 13.50
N ARG A 153 -13.29 -23.04 13.01
CA ARG A 153 -12.74 -24.27 13.61
C ARG A 153 -12.14 -24.02 15.00
N GLN A 154 -11.58 -22.84 15.25
CA GLN A 154 -11.01 -22.48 16.55
C GLN A 154 -12.10 -22.06 17.56
N LEU A 155 -13.09 -21.27 17.12
CA LEU A 155 -14.22 -20.82 17.96
C LEU A 155 -15.12 -21.98 18.43
N MET A 156 -15.12 -23.10 17.76
CA MET A 156 -15.79 -24.32 18.25
C MET A 156 -15.05 -24.93 19.48
N LYS A 157 -13.88 -24.40 19.86
CA LYS A 157 -13.06 -24.86 20.99
C LYS A 157 -12.99 -23.87 22.17
N GLU A 158 -13.44 -22.63 22.02
CA GLU A 158 -13.33 -21.59 23.06
C GLU A 158 -14.63 -20.87 23.34
N THR A 159 -14.93 -20.64 24.61
CA THR A 159 -16.07 -19.87 25.13
C THR A 159 -15.96 -18.39 24.81
N LYS A 160 -17.07 -17.78 24.39
CA LYS A 160 -17.20 -16.38 23.98
C LYS A 160 -16.89 -15.41 25.12
N GLU A 161 -15.80 -14.66 25.04
CA GLU A 161 -15.69 -13.38 25.72
C GLU A 161 -16.26 -12.24 24.87
N HIS A 162 -16.94 -11.27 25.50
CA HIS A 162 -17.53 -10.10 24.86
C HIS A 162 -16.39 -9.21 24.31
N ALA A 163 -16.12 -9.30 23.01
CA ALA A 163 -15.16 -8.44 22.35
C ALA A 163 -15.77 -7.04 22.09
N PRO A 164 -15.05 -5.94 22.35
CA PRO A 164 -15.52 -4.60 22.02
C PRO A 164 -15.86 -4.46 20.53
N SER A 165 -16.79 -3.56 20.21
CA SER A 165 -17.24 -3.33 18.83
C SER A 165 -16.03 -3.04 17.92
N LYS A 166 -15.73 -3.96 17.01
CA LYS A 166 -14.64 -3.82 16.03
C LYS A 166 -15.03 -2.93 14.84
N PHE A 167 -16.25 -2.46 14.81
CA PHE A 167 -16.81 -1.73 13.67
C PHE A 167 -16.01 -0.46 13.31
N LEU A 168 -15.66 0.36 14.30
CA LEU A 168 -14.86 1.58 14.06
C LEU A 168 -13.48 1.25 13.47
N TRP A 169 -12.85 0.19 13.96
CA TRP A 169 -11.55 -0.26 13.44
C TRP A 169 -11.67 -0.82 12.01
N GLN A 170 -12.77 -1.51 11.70
CA GLN A 170 -13.04 -1.97 10.35
C GLN A 170 -13.22 -0.78 9.39
N LEU A 171 -13.98 0.24 9.80
CA LEU A 171 -14.15 1.47 9.04
C LEU A 171 -12.81 2.20 8.83
N THR A 172 -11.97 2.27 9.87
CA THR A 172 -10.62 2.82 9.78
C THR A 172 -9.78 2.08 8.72
N GLY A 173 -9.92 0.75 8.62
CA GLY A 173 -9.24 -0.04 7.58
C GLY A 173 -9.67 0.34 6.17
N ILE A 174 -10.98 0.51 5.94
CA ILE A 174 -11.51 0.95 4.64
C ILE A 174 -11.01 2.36 4.32
N ILE A 175 -11.09 3.28 5.27
CA ILE A 175 -10.61 4.67 5.10
C ILE A 175 -9.11 4.69 4.80
N ALA A 176 -8.30 3.89 5.50
CA ALA A 176 -6.88 3.77 5.22
C ALA A 176 -6.61 3.35 3.76
N GLY A 177 -7.36 2.40 3.24
CA GLY A 177 -7.31 2.02 1.84
C GLY A 177 -7.70 3.15 0.89
N MET A 178 -8.77 3.90 1.21
CA MET A 178 -9.19 5.07 0.42
C MET A 178 -8.08 6.13 0.38
N LEU A 179 -7.39 6.40 1.50
CA LEU A 179 -6.26 7.32 1.55
C LEU A 179 -5.09 6.86 0.68
N MET A 180 -4.78 5.57 0.67
CA MET A 180 -3.72 5.01 -0.17
C MET A 180 -4.02 5.15 -1.67
N SER A 181 -5.25 4.91 -2.09
CA SER A 181 -5.67 5.12 -3.48
C SER A 181 -5.63 6.61 -3.88
N THR A 182 -6.08 7.49 -2.98
CA THR A 182 -5.99 8.94 -3.16
C THR A 182 -4.54 9.39 -3.29
N GLN A 183 -3.62 8.81 -2.51
CA GLN A 183 -2.18 9.07 -2.63
C GLN A 183 -1.64 8.75 -4.03
N VAL A 184 -2.07 7.62 -4.63
CA VAL A 184 -1.66 7.23 -5.99
C VAL A 184 -2.08 8.30 -7.00
N ALA A 185 -3.33 8.75 -6.93
CA ALA A 185 -3.86 9.80 -7.81
C ALA A 185 -3.11 11.12 -7.66
N ILE A 186 -2.93 11.58 -6.41
CA ILE A 186 -2.25 12.84 -6.08
C ILE A 186 -0.78 12.81 -6.52
N ASN A 187 -0.06 11.74 -6.24
CA ASN A 187 1.33 11.60 -6.66
C ASN A 187 1.46 11.50 -8.19
N GLY A 188 0.49 10.86 -8.86
CA GLY A 188 0.41 10.84 -10.33
C GLY A 188 0.21 12.23 -10.91
N PHE A 189 -0.72 13.02 -10.35
CA PHE A 189 -0.92 14.41 -10.74
C PHE A 189 0.34 15.26 -10.51
N LEU A 190 0.94 15.16 -9.33
CA LEU A 190 2.17 15.89 -9.01
C LEU A 190 3.31 15.51 -9.96
N GLY A 191 3.46 14.23 -10.30
CA GLY A 191 4.44 13.75 -11.27
C GLY A 191 4.25 14.35 -12.66
N LYS A 192 2.99 14.55 -13.09
CA LYS A 192 2.64 15.23 -14.34
C LYS A 192 2.99 16.72 -14.29
N GLN A 193 2.68 17.42 -13.20
CA GLN A 193 2.98 18.84 -13.02
C GLN A 193 4.49 19.12 -13.00
N LEU A 194 5.25 18.23 -12.38
CA LEU A 194 6.71 18.33 -12.28
C LEU A 194 7.45 17.76 -13.49
N HIS A 195 6.75 17.17 -14.45
CA HIS A 195 7.32 16.37 -15.54
C HIS A 195 8.32 15.30 -15.03
N SER A 196 8.15 14.85 -13.77
CA SER A 196 9.02 13.89 -13.12
C SER A 196 8.29 13.13 -12.03
N SER A 197 7.97 11.88 -12.29
CA SER A 197 7.37 10.99 -11.28
C SER A 197 8.33 10.68 -10.12
N ILE A 198 9.65 10.71 -10.40
CA ILE A 198 10.66 10.48 -9.36
C ILE A 198 10.73 11.65 -8.39
N GLN A 199 10.61 12.90 -8.89
CA GLN A 199 10.56 14.08 -8.05
C GLN A 199 9.27 14.09 -7.20
N ALA A 200 8.13 13.71 -7.78
CA ALA A 200 6.86 13.60 -7.04
C ALA A 200 6.94 12.56 -5.93
N ALA A 201 7.51 11.38 -6.20
CA ALA A 201 7.73 10.34 -5.21
C ALA A 201 8.72 10.80 -4.11
N PHE A 202 9.79 11.48 -4.48
CA PHE A 202 10.76 12.05 -3.54
C PHE A 202 10.09 13.05 -2.59
N ILE A 203 9.29 13.97 -3.10
CA ILE A 203 8.55 14.96 -2.30
C ILE A 203 7.59 14.26 -1.34
N SER A 204 6.82 13.29 -1.85
CA SER A 204 5.89 12.49 -1.05
C SER A 204 6.61 11.77 0.08
N PHE A 205 7.73 11.09 -0.20
CA PHE A 205 8.53 10.41 0.81
C PHE A 205 9.20 11.37 1.81
N SER A 206 9.66 12.53 1.35
CA SER A 206 10.25 13.57 2.21
C SER A 206 9.25 14.11 3.21
N ILE A 207 8.03 14.41 2.76
CA ILE A 207 6.93 14.86 3.62
C ILE A 207 6.55 13.73 4.59
N GLY A 208 6.41 12.50 4.12
CA GLY A 208 6.14 11.33 4.96
C GLY A 208 7.23 11.12 6.02
N THR A 209 8.51 11.21 5.64
CA THR A 209 9.65 11.12 6.58
C THR A 209 9.57 12.19 7.67
N PHE A 210 9.32 13.44 7.28
CA PHE A 210 9.19 14.54 8.21
C PHE A 210 8.04 14.32 9.19
N LEU A 211 6.86 13.93 8.71
CA LEU A 211 5.68 13.71 9.55
C LEU A 211 5.87 12.53 10.51
N VAL A 212 6.43 11.40 10.03
CA VAL A 212 6.73 10.27 10.91
C VAL A 212 7.80 10.63 11.95
N LEU A 213 8.80 11.46 11.57
CA LEU A 213 9.79 11.96 12.52
C LEU A 213 9.12 12.79 13.62
N VAL A 214 8.20 13.68 13.28
CA VAL A 214 7.41 14.46 14.26
C VAL A 214 6.66 13.54 15.22
N VAL A 215 6.01 12.47 14.71
CA VAL A 215 5.31 11.49 15.55
C VAL A 215 6.30 10.75 16.46
N VAL A 216 7.44 10.28 15.95
CA VAL A 216 8.47 9.59 16.74
C VAL A 216 9.00 10.47 17.87
N LEU A 217 9.19 11.77 17.60
CA LEU A 217 9.64 12.72 18.61
C LEU A 217 8.55 13.01 19.65
N SER A 218 7.31 13.21 19.22
CA SER A 218 6.16 13.47 20.10
C SER A 218 5.88 12.31 21.06
N GLU A 219 5.89 11.08 20.56
CA GLU A 219 5.67 9.86 21.36
C GLU A 219 6.93 9.40 22.11
N LYS A 220 8.06 10.08 21.91
CA LYS A 220 9.35 9.71 22.49
C LYS A 220 9.77 8.27 22.15
N SER A 221 9.28 7.74 21.03
CA SER A 221 9.60 6.38 20.58
C SER A 221 11.08 6.17 20.30
N TYR A 222 11.83 7.25 20.00
CA TYR A 222 13.29 7.22 19.85
C TYR A 222 14.02 6.70 21.08
N ARG A 223 13.43 6.78 22.30
CA ARG A 223 14.00 6.24 23.55
C ARG A 223 14.08 4.72 23.54
N LYS A 224 13.28 4.04 22.71
CA LYS A 224 13.31 2.59 22.52
C LYS A 224 14.44 2.14 21.59
N LEU A 225 15.09 3.09 20.89
CA LEU A 225 16.10 2.79 19.90
C LEU A 225 17.40 2.34 20.58
N GLN A 226 17.76 1.10 20.37
CA GLN A 226 19.03 0.52 20.84
C GLN A 226 19.94 0.27 19.63
N LEU A 227 21.05 1.01 19.56
CA LEU A 227 22.03 0.91 18.47
C LEU A 227 22.63 -0.51 18.34
N SER A 228 22.76 -1.24 19.45
CA SER A 228 23.20 -2.63 19.46
C SER A 228 22.26 -3.55 18.68
N LEU A 229 20.94 -3.38 18.84
CA LEU A 229 19.93 -4.16 18.13
C LEU A 229 19.91 -3.82 16.63
N LEU A 230 20.11 -2.55 16.27
CA LEU A 230 20.22 -2.16 14.86
C LEU A 230 21.44 -2.76 14.18
N LYS A 231 22.60 -2.82 14.86
CA LYS A 231 23.81 -3.44 14.31
C LYS A 231 23.65 -4.94 14.06
N GLN A 232 22.83 -5.61 14.87
CA GLN A 232 22.51 -7.04 14.76
C GLN A 232 21.36 -7.33 13.79
N ALA A 233 20.64 -6.28 13.36
CA ALA A 233 19.52 -6.43 12.43
C ALA A 233 19.99 -7.01 11.09
N PRO A 234 19.27 -7.97 10.50
CA PRO A 234 19.58 -8.47 9.18
C PRO A 234 19.54 -7.33 8.16
N LYS A 235 20.59 -7.20 7.33
CA LYS A 235 20.74 -6.07 6.38
C LYS A 235 19.55 -5.92 5.42
N TYR A 236 18.88 -7.01 5.08
CA TYR A 236 17.74 -6.98 4.16
C TYR A 236 16.52 -6.22 4.70
N VAL A 237 16.35 -6.06 6.03
CA VAL A 237 15.20 -5.32 6.58
C VAL A 237 15.24 -3.84 6.20
N TYR A 238 16.42 -3.30 5.93
CA TYR A 238 16.58 -1.93 5.47
C TYR A 238 16.12 -1.72 4.02
N LEU A 239 16.00 -2.80 3.23
CA LEU A 239 15.48 -2.74 1.86
C LEU A 239 13.97 -2.41 1.82
N ALA A 240 13.27 -2.42 2.95
CA ALA A 240 11.87 -2.04 3.01
C ALA A 240 11.62 -0.65 2.40
N GLY A 241 12.48 0.33 2.70
CA GLY A 241 12.39 1.67 2.14
C GLY A 241 12.56 1.71 0.63
N PHE A 242 13.49 0.91 0.09
CA PHE A 242 13.70 0.75 -1.35
C PHE A 242 12.43 0.23 -2.06
N PHE A 243 11.81 -0.85 -1.55
CA PHE A 243 10.61 -1.42 -2.15
C PHE A 243 9.41 -0.48 -2.10
N GLY A 244 9.21 0.20 -0.96
CA GLY A 244 8.14 1.19 -0.82
C GLY A 244 8.32 2.41 -1.73
N ALA A 245 9.53 2.91 -1.84
CA ALA A 245 9.86 4.02 -2.72
C ALA A 245 9.67 3.66 -4.20
N SER A 246 10.10 2.45 -4.61
CA SER A 246 9.88 1.93 -5.97
C SER A 246 8.39 1.78 -6.26
N TYR A 247 7.60 1.28 -5.30
CA TYR A 247 6.15 1.17 -5.42
C TYR A 247 5.51 2.54 -5.68
N VAL A 248 5.80 3.54 -4.85
CA VAL A 248 5.21 4.88 -4.99
C VAL A 248 5.67 5.58 -6.26
N PHE A 249 6.95 5.48 -6.61
CA PHE A 249 7.48 6.04 -7.85
C PHE A 249 6.80 5.46 -9.09
N CYS A 250 6.72 4.13 -9.18
CA CYS A 250 6.11 3.48 -10.35
C CYS A 250 4.59 3.76 -10.44
N ASN A 251 3.89 3.82 -9.31
CA ASN A 251 2.48 4.20 -9.30
C ASN A 251 2.27 5.66 -9.74
N ALA A 252 3.12 6.59 -9.28
CA ALA A 252 3.10 7.98 -9.74
C ALA A 252 3.40 8.12 -11.23
N TYR A 253 4.23 7.23 -11.79
CA TYR A 253 4.50 7.17 -13.22
C TYR A 253 3.32 6.58 -14.01
N LEU A 254 2.70 5.50 -13.51
CA LEU A 254 1.65 4.79 -14.23
C LEU A 254 0.28 5.49 -14.16
N ALA A 255 -0.06 6.13 -13.03
CA ALA A 255 -1.39 6.70 -12.83
C ALA A 255 -1.82 7.72 -13.91
N PRO A 256 -0.97 8.64 -14.39
CA PRO A 256 -1.33 9.52 -15.49
C PRO A 256 -1.46 8.82 -16.87
N LEU A 257 -0.89 7.62 -17.01
CA LEU A 257 -0.85 6.89 -18.30
C LEU A 257 -2.04 5.95 -18.47
N ILE A 258 -2.40 5.24 -17.41
CA ILE A 258 -3.43 4.18 -17.48
C ILE A 258 -4.61 4.39 -16.52
N GLY A 259 -4.63 5.49 -15.77
CA GLY A 259 -5.66 5.79 -14.77
C GLY A 259 -5.36 5.21 -13.39
N THR A 260 -5.93 5.84 -12.37
CA THR A 260 -5.69 5.43 -10.97
C THR A 260 -6.31 4.08 -10.67
N GLY A 261 -7.51 3.81 -11.17
CA GLY A 261 -8.21 2.54 -11.00
C GLY A 261 -7.40 1.36 -11.55
N ALA A 262 -6.88 1.51 -12.78
CA ALA A 262 -6.03 0.52 -13.43
C ALA A 262 -4.77 0.21 -12.60
N VAL A 263 -4.05 1.26 -12.20
CA VAL A 263 -2.82 1.12 -11.40
C VAL A 263 -3.09 0.42 -10.08
N VAL A 264 -4.12 0.84 -9.36
CA VAL A 264 -4.51 0.24 -8.07
C VAL A 264 -4.92 -1.22 -8.25
N THR A 265 -5.76 -1.51 -9.24
CA THR A 265 -6.23 -2.87 -9.53
C THR A 265 -5.06 -3.82 -9.85
N LEU A 266 -4.16 -3.42 -10.75
CA LEU A 266 -2.97 -4.22 -11.11
C LEU A 266 -2.05 -4.41 -9.91
N SER A 267 -1.81 -3.35 -9.16
CA SER A 267 -0.99 -3.41 -7.95
C SER A 267 -1.58 -4.36 -6.90
N LEU A 268 -2.90 -4.35 -6.70
CA LEU A 268 -3.58 -5.26 -5.76
C LEU A 268 -3.44 -6.72 -6.19
N VAL A 269 -3.58 -7.03 -7.47
CA VAL A 269 -3.38 -8.39 -7.99
C VAL A 269 -1.93 -8.84 -7.76
N GLY A 270 -0.96 -7.97 -8.07
CA GLY A 270 0.46 -8.22 -7.79
C GLY A 270 0.73 -8.48 -6.30
N GLN A 271 0.13 -7.68 -5.42
CA GLN A 271 0.21 -7.86 -3.96
C GLN A 271 -0.33 -9.22 -3.51
N ILE A 272 -1.52 -9.58 -3.99
CA ILE A 272 -2.18 -10.83 -3.59
C ILE A 272 -1.35 -12.04 -4.07
N ILE A 273 -0.91 -12.05 -5.33
CA ILE A 273 -0.10 -13.14 -5.88
C ILE A 273 1.22 -13.27 -5.12
N SER A 274 1.93 -12.16 -4.91
CA SER A 274 3.19 -12.15 -4.17
C SER A 274 3.00 -12.62 -2.72
N SER A 275 1.94 -12.19 -2.06
CA SER A 275 1.59 -12.62 -0.70
C SER A 275 1.33 -14.13 -0.64
N LEU A 276 0.59 -14.69 -1.60
CA LEU A 276 0.33 -16.11 -1.69
C LEU A 276 1.62 -16.93 -1.93
N VAL A 277 2.54 -16.42 -2.76
CA VAL A 277 3.86 -17.05 -2.99
C VAL A 277 4.69 -17.02 -1.70
N ILE A 278 4.72 -15.89 -1.00
CA ILE A 278 5.43 -15.76 0.30
C ILE A 278 4.88 -16.78 1.29
N ASP A 279 3.55 -16.88 1.43
CA ASP A 279 2.91 -17.80 2.36
C ASP A 279 3.09 -19.27 1.94
N GLN A 280 2.99 -19.61 0.65
CA GLN A 280 3.15 -20.96 0.12
C GLN A 280 4.52 -21.54 0.47
N PHE A 281 5.57 -20.76 0.30
CA PHE A 281 6.95 -21.23 0.51
C PHE A 281 7.52 -20.85 1.88
N GLY A 282 6.79 -20.10 2.71
CA GLY A 282 7.26 -19.61 3.99
C GLY A 282 8.44 -18.63 3.85
N LEU A 283 8.44 -17.82 2.79
CA LEU A 283 9.52 -16.88 2.51
C LEU A 283 9.53 -15.73 3.52
N LEU A 284 10.67 -15.06 3.67
CA LEU A 284 10.85 -13.85 4.49
C LEU A 284 10.48 -14.03 5.97
N GLY A 285 10.46 -15.27 6.47
CA GLY A 285 10.06 -15.60 7.83
C GLY A 285 8.55 -15.73 8.04
N ALA A 286 7.77 -15.77 6.97
CA ALA A 286 6.33 -16.05 7.05
C ALA A 286 6.06 -17.51 7.43
N ILE A 287 4.95 -17.73 8.14
CA ILE A 287 4.50 -19.10 8.44
C ILE A 287 4.03 -19.75 7.14
N LYS A 288 4.62 -20.91 6.80
CA LYS A 288 4.24 -21.65 5.60
C LYS A 288 2.76 -22.04 5.64
N LYS A 289 2.00 -21.55 4.66
CA LYS A 289 0.58 -21.85 4.48
C LYS A 289 0.34 -22.28 3.04
N PRO A 290 0.08 -23.57 2.77
CA PRO A 290 -0.16 -24.06 1.42
C PRO A 290 -1.40 -23.41 0.80
N ILE A 291 -1.30 -23.08 -0.47
CA ILE A 291 -2.40 -22.52 -1.26
C ILE A 291 -3.54 -23.53 -1.32
N LYS A 292 -4.74 -23.08 -0.99
CA LYS A 292 -5.96 -23.89 -1.06
C LYS A 292 -6.63 -23.74 -2.43
N PHE A 293 -7.35 -24.76 -2.88
CA PHE A 293 -8.06 -24.75 -4.17
C PHE A 293 -8.98 -23.52 -4.33
N ILE A 294 -9.66 -23.11 -3.25
CA ILE A 294 -10.53 -21.92 -3.26
C ILE A 294 -9.76 -20.62 -3.57
N GLN A 295 -8.48 -20.52 -3.20
CA GLN A 295 -7.64 -19.36 -3.51
C GLN A 295 -7.25 -19.34 -4.99
N VAL A 296 -7.12 -20.52 -5.63
CA VAL A 296 -6.89 -20.60 -7.08
C VAL A 296 -8.12 -20.10 -7.84
N ILE A 297 -9.33 -20.48 -7.42
CA ILE A 297 -10.58 -19.94 -7.98
C ILE A 297 -10.62 -18.42 -7.80
N GLY A 298 -10.26 -17.93 -6.62
CA GLY A 298 -10.19 -16.48 -6.36
C GLY A 298 -9.23 -15.75 -7.27
N ILE A 299 -8.06 -16.33 -7.60
CA ILE A 299 -7.11 -15.75 -8.57
C ILE A 299 -7.76 -15.61 -9.95
N ILE A 300 -8.53 -16.60 -10.40
CA ILE A 300 -9.25 -16.54 -11.69
C ILE A 300 -10.24 -15.37 -11.68
N PHE A 301 -11.01 -15.20 -10.59
CA PHE A 301 -11.92 -14.06 -10.43
C PHE A 301 -11.17 -12.71 -10.44
N LEU A 302 -9.98 -12.64 -9.84
CA LEU A 302 -9.14 -11.43 -9.92
C LEU A 302 -8.76 -11.09 -11.35
N PHE A 303 -8.29 -12.07 -12.13
CA PHE A 303 -7.91 -11.83 -13.53
C PHE A 303 -9.11 -11.43 -14.39
N ILE A 304 -10.27 -12.08 -14.23
CA ILE A 304 -11.50 -11.69 -14.91
C ILE A 304 -11.88 -10.25 -14.56
N GLY A 305 -11.78 -9.91 -13.28
CA GLY A 305 -12.06 -8.56 -12.80
C GLY A 305 -11.13 -7.50 -13.39
N VAL A 306 -9.82 -7.76 -13.45
CA VAL A 306 -8.84 -6.89 -14.12
C VAL A 306 -9.20 -6.69 -15.57
N LEU A 307 -9.46 -7.76 -16.32
CA LEU A 307 -9.82 -7.67 -17.73
C LEU A 307 -11.11 -6.85 -17.94
N GLY A 308 -12.12 -7.02 -17.09
CA GLY A 308 -13.36 -6.24 -17.14
C GLY A 308 -13.16 -4.75 -16.87
N ILE A 309 -12.20 -4.37 -16.01
CA ILE A 309 -11.92 -2.96 -15.70
C ILE A 309 -11.01 -2.31 -16.74
N GLU A 310 -10.05 -3.06 -17.32
CA GLU A 310 -9.03 -2.52 -18.21
C GLU A 310 -9.45 -2.47 -19.68
N LEU A 311 -10.21 -3.45 -20.15
CA LEU A 311 -10.54 -3.57 -21.58
C LEU A 311 -11.77 -2.74 -21.98
N TYR A 312 -12.56 -2.32 -21.02
CA TYR A 312 -13.82 -1.58 -21.24
C TYR A 312 -13.96 -0.39 -20.27
#